data_2f24eafd0b50ef3eb422ab861d46c5e4
#
_entry.id   2f24eafd0b50ef3eb422ab861d46c5e4
#
_cell.length_a   1.000
_cell.length_b   1.000
_cell.length_c   1.000
_cell.angle_alpha   90.00
_cell.angle_beta   90.00
_cell.angle_gamma   90.00
#
_symmetry.space_group_name_H-M   'P 1'
#
loop_
_entity.id
_entity.type
_entity.pdbx_description
1 polymer ?
#
loop_
_entity_poly.entity_id
_entity_poly.type
_entity_poly.pdbx_seq_one_letter_code
_entity_poly.pdbx_strand_id
1 'polypeptide(L)'
;MRSQRKLYAFDLMRLAFLGTGSAFSLERYNGAVVVDGRLLLDAGAPLLPHMHRLGIDPGAIEAIFLTHFHGDHILGLPPFMFYRGVRPTVPLTVVGPPGVESKIACLLKLAWGDDWPEHARSMDLSYQEAGRAGLAGGVRYETVKLDHAGIDCRGYRLHLDKKVLAYAGDTTATPPLDELVRDADVAITEATGPGSIDVHTSWEEAQALAARHPGTRFLFNHLFAGTTPGAVADLTTIDI
;
A
#
# COMPACT_ATOMS: atom_id res chain seq x y z
N MET A 1 -7.69 -21.81 30.51
CA MET A 1 -8.61 -22.07 29.40
C MET A 1 -7.91 -21.72 28.10
N ARG A 2 -7.56 -22.73 27.28
CA ARG A 2 -6.87 -22.54 25.98
C ARG A 2 -7.91 -21.99 24.99
N SER A 3 -7.70 -20.76 24.49
CA SER A 3 -8.48 -20.18 23.41
C SER A 3 -8.41 -21.11 22.19
N GLN A 4 -9.54 -21.66 21.78
CA GLN A 4 -9.69 -22.37 20.53
C GLN A 4 -9.51 -21.31 19.40
N ARG A 5 -8.31 -21.27 18.76
CA ARG A 5 -8.18 -20.69 17.44
C ARG A 5 -9.06 -21.52 16.52
N LYS A 6 -10.19 -20.93 16.09
CA LYS A 6 -10.98 -21.51 15.00
C LYS A 6 -10.09 -21.60 13.76
N LEU A 7 -9.73 -22.82 13.42
CA LEU A 7 -9.19 -23.19 12.11
C LEU A 7 -10.30 -22.90 11.07
N TYR A 8 -10.31 -21.70 10.52
CA TYR A 8 -10.93 -21.46 9.22
C TYR A 8 -9.81 -21.62 8.19
N ALA A 9 -9.67 -22.85 7.71
CA ALA A 9 -8.86 -23.18 6.57
C ALA A 9 -9.56 -22.67 5.31
N PHE A 10 -9.17 -21.48 4.86
CA PHE A 10 -9.06 -21.15 3.45
C PHE A 10 -7.85 -20.24 3.33
N ASP A 11 -6.88 -20.65 2.53
CA ASP A 11 -5.67 -19.93 2.12
C ASP A 11 -6.04 -18.67 1.29
N LEU A 12 -7.03 -17.89 1.73
CA LEU A 12 -7.51 -16.70 1.02
C LEU A 12 -6.79 -15.46 1.53
N MET A 13 -6.11 -14.78 0.65
CA MET A 13 -5.58 -13.44 0.89
C MET A 13 -6.70 -12.41 0.68
N ARG A 14 -6.98 -11.60 1.68
CA ARG A 14 -8.01 -10.54 1.61
C ARG A 14 -7.38 -9.20 1.30
N LEU A 15 -7.80 -8.57 0.21
CA LEU A 15 -7.39 -7.22 -0.21
C LEU A 15 -8.55 -6.24 -0.02
N ALA A 16 -8.38 -5.22 0.81
CA ALA A 16 -9.37 -4.16 1.02
C ALA A 16 -8.84 -2.84 0.44
N PHE A 17 -9.40 -2.39 -0.66
CA PHE A 17 -9.05 -1.14 -1.34
C PHE A 17 -9.77 0.02 -0.67
N LEU A 18 -9.05 0.82 0.12
CA LEU A 18 -9.60 2.00 0.79
C LEU A 18 -9.78 3.15 -0.21
N GLY A 19 -8.86 3.28 -1.16
CA GLY A 19 -8.89 4.22 -2.25
C GLY A 19 -8.09 3.69 -3.44
N THR A 20 -8.46 4.10 -4.64
CA THR A 20 -7.93 3.59 -5.92
C THR A 20 -7.62 4.70 -6.92
N GLY A 21 -7.72 5.96 -6.51
CA GLY A 21 -7.48 7.13 -7.35
C GLY A 21 -6.06 7.67 -7.26
N SER A 22 -5.65 8.38 -8.31
CA SER A 22 -4.42 9.17 -8.37
C SER A 22 -4.57 10.50 -7.60
N ALA A 23 -3.47 11.27 -7.51
CA ALA A 23 -3.41 12.55 -6.83
C ALA A 23 -4.51 13.54 -7.26
N PHE A 24 -4.89 13.53 -8.53
CA PHE A 24 -5.80 14.49 -9.14
C PHE A 24 -7.19 13.91 -9.48
N SER A 25 -7.49 12.69 -9.03
CA SER A 25 -8.80 12.10 -9.28
C SER A 25 -9.90 12.88 -8.58
N LEU A 26 -10.95 13.23 -9.31
CA LEU A 26 -12.16 13.88 -8.77
C LEU A 26 -13.24 12.85 -8.38
N GLU A 27 -13.06 11.58 -8.75
CA GLU A 27 -14.07 10.53 -8.63
C GLU A 27 -13.68 9.46 -7.60
N ARG A 28 -12.39 9.42 -7.21
CA ARG A 28 -11.82 8.37 -6.37
C ARG A 28 -10.97 8.95 -5.25
N TYR A 29 -10.87 8.22 -4.17
CA TYR A 29 -9.94 8.53 -3.09
C TYR A 29 -8.52 8.06 -3.42
N ASN A 30 -7.51 8.76 -2.90
CA ASN A 30 -6.11 8.40 -3.13
C ASN A 30 -5.78 6.97 -2.68
N GLY A 31 -4.78 6.38 -3.32
CA GLY A 31 -4.45 4.97 -3.19
C GLY A 31 -4.09 4.52 -1.78
N ALA A 32 -4.76 3.48 -1.29
CA ALA A 32 -4.40 2.75 -0.08
C ALA A 32 -5.07 1.38 -0.08
N VAL A 33 -4.32 0.32 0.25
CA VAL A 33 -4.83 -1.06 0.29
C VAL A 33 -4.46 -1.71 1.62
N VAL A 34 -5.42 -2.38 2.27
CA VAL A 34 -5.14 -3.21 3.45
C VAL A 34 -5.16 -4.68 3.05
N VAL A 35 -4.11 -5.40 3.43
CA VAL A 35 -3.97 -6.85 3.21
C VAL A 35 -4.21 -7.57 4.52
N ASP A 36 -5.11 -8.55 4.52
CA ASP A 36 -5.47 -9.42 5.66
C ASP A 36 -5.81 -8.66 6.95
N GLY A 37 -6.26 -7.40 6.84
CA GLY A 37 -6.61 -6.54 7.97
C GLY A 37 -5.42 -6.08 8.81
N ARG A 38 -4.16 -6.32 8.39
CA ARG A 38 -2.96 -6.08 9.20
C ARG A 38 -1.78 -5.42 8.48
N LEU A 39 -1.73 -5.42 7.16
CA LEU A 39 -0.69 -4.72 6.39
C LEU A 39 -1.34 -3.61 5.58
N LEU A 40 -0.75 -2.41 5.59
CA LEU A 40 -1.21 -1.27 4.81
C LEU A 40 -0.20 -0.97 3.70
N LEU A 41 -0.66 -0.90 2.46
CA LEU A 41 0.11 -0.54 1.27
C LEU A 41 -0.27 0.87 0.86
N ASP A 42 0.64 1.81 0.99
CA ASP A 42 0.45 3.25 0.92
C ASP A 42 -0.65 3.79 1.86
N ALA A 43 -0.75 5.09 2.00
CA ALA A 43 -1.59 5.74 3.00
C ALA A 43 -2.17 7.07 2.49
N GLY A 44 -2.68 7.10 1.26
CA GLY A 44 -3.22 8.33 0.66
C GLY A 44 -4.65 8.63 1.05
N ALA A 45 -5.51 7.64 1.04
CA ALA A 45 -6.93 7.80 1.31
C ALA A 45 -7.23 8.29 2.74
N PRO A 46 -8.44 8.77 3.04
CA PRO A 46 -8.86 9.01 4.43
C PRO A 46 -9.00 7.66 5.17
N LEU A 47 -7.89 7.18 5.75
CA LEU A 47 -7.74 5.81 6.26
C LEU A 47 -8.80 5.43 7.30
N LEU A 48 -8.96 6.24 8.36
CA LEU A 48 -9.81 5.89 9.49
C LEU A 48 -11.29 5.68 9.10
N PRO A 49 -11.96 6.62 8.38
CA PRO A 49 -13.34 6.41 7.99
C PRO A 49 -13.52 5.26 6.99
N HIS A 50 -12.53 5.01 6.12
CA HIS A 50 -12.60 3.91 5.16
C HIS A 50 -12.37 2.55 5.82
N MET A 51 -11.38 2.43 6.71
CA MET A 51 -11.20 1.24 7.54
C MET A 51 -12.46 0.92 8.36
N HIS A 52 -13.05 1.95 8.98
CA HIS A 52 -14.30 1.76 9.73
C HIS A 52 -15.44 1.22 8.86
N ARG A 53 -15.64 1.77 7.65
CA ARG A 53 -16.67 1.30 6.70
C ARG A 53 -16.47 -0.15 6.27
N LEU A 54 -15.22 -0.61 6.15
CA LEU A 54 -14.87 -1.98 5.76
C LEU A 54 -14.70 -2.92 6.97
N GLY A 55 -14.97 -2.46 8.20
CA GLY A 55 -14.85 -3.27 9.42
C GLY A 55 -13.41 -3.62 9.78
N ILE A 56 -12.43 -2.80 9.37
CA ILE A 56 -11.00 -3.00 9.64
C ILE A 56 -10.61 -2.20 10.89
N ASP A 57 -9.97 -2.85 11.86
CA ASP A 57 -9.44 -2.18 13.05
C ASP A 57 -8.10 -1.48 12.72
N PRO A 58 -8.02 -0.13 12.78
CA PRO A 58 -6.76 0.58 12.58
C PRO A 58 -5.68 0.20 13.60
N GLY A 59 -6.08 -0.27 14.79
CA GLY A 59 -5.18 -0.74 15.84
C GLY A 59 -4.50 -2.06 15.51
N ALA A 60 -5.03 -2.86 14.59
CA ALA A 60 -4.52 -4.16 14.18
C ALA A 60 -3.47 -4.10 13.06
N ILE A 61 -3.18 -2.92 12.50
CA ILE A 61 -2.17 -2.78 11.46
C ILE A 61 -0.77 -2.97 12.07
N GLU A 62 -0.05 -3.96 11.57
CA GLU A 62 1.28 -4.37 12.03
C GLU A 62 2.42 -3.74 11.21
N ALA A 63 2.18 -3.52 9.91
CA ALA A 63 3.15 -2.86 9.03
C ALA A 63 2.48 -1.96 8.00
N ILE A 64 3.19 -0.88 7.64
CA ILE A 64 2.87 0.02 6.51
C ILE A 64 4.02 -0.07 5.52
N PHE A 65 3.72 -0.30 4.25
CA PHE A 65 4.68 -0.30 3.16
C PHE A 65 4.42 0.92 2.28
N LEU A 66 5.32 1.89 2.32
CA LEU A 66 5.23 3.12 1.52
C LEU A 66 6.08 2.97 0.26
N THR A 67 5.47 3.18 -0.89
CA THR A 67 6.17 3.11 -2.18
C THR A 67 7.05 4.33 -2.39
N HIS A 68 6.56 5.51 -2.09
CA HIS A 68 7.25 6.80 -2.18
C HIS A 68 6.56 7.87 -1.29
N PHE A 69 7.03 9.12 -1.36
CA PHE A 69 6.56 10.18 -0.44
C PHE A 69 5.71 11.27 -1.10
N HIS A 70 5.05 11.01 -2.23
CA HIS A 70 4.03 11.93 -2.73
C HIS A 70 2.83 11.99 -1.78
N GLY A 71 2.14 13.14 -1.77
CA GLY A 71 1.08 13.41 -0.81
C GLY A 71 -0.07 12.40 -0.87
N ASP A 72 -0.46 12.00 -2.05
CA ASP A 72 -1.52 11.01 -2.30
C ASP A 72 -1.18 9.60 -1.82
N HIS A 73 0.06 9.34 -1.39
CA HIS A 73 0.52 8.09 -0.78
C HIS A 73 0.81 8.19 0.72
N ILE A 74 0.87 9.39 1.31
CA ILE A 74 1.25 9.54 2.73
C ILE A 74 0.33 10.44 3.56
N LEU A 75 -0.50 11.31 2.95
CA LEU A 75 -1.29 12.30 3.71
C LEU A 75 -2.40 11.70 4.58
N GLY A 76 -2.73 10.43 4.42
CA GLY A 76 -3.59 9.71 5.35
C GLY A 76 -2.92 9.34 6.68
N LEU A 77 -1.56 9.36 6.75
CA LEU A 77 -0.82 8.97 7.95
C LEU A 77 -1.07 9.86 9.16
N PRO A 78 -1.12 11.20 9.10
CA PRO A 78 -1.23 12.00 10.31
C PRO A 78 -2.41 11.65 11.20
N PRO A 79 -3.67 11.61 10.73
CA PRO A 79 -4.79 11.20 11.58
C PRO A 79 -4.71 9.73 12.01
N PHE A 80 -4.21 8.83 11.14
CA PHE A 80 -4.04 7.41 11.47
C PHE A 80 -3.02 7.21 12.60
N MET A 81 -1.86 7.84 12.53
CA MET A 81 -0.82 7.74 13.55
C MET A 81 -1.26 8.35 14.88
N PHE A 82 -1.96 9.49 14.85
CA PHE A 82 -2.49 10.10 16.07
C PHE A 82 -3.52 9.19 16.75
N TYR A 83 -4.45 8.60 15.97
CA TYR A 83 -5.41 7.63 16.48
C TYR A 83 -4.72 6.48 17.22
N ARG A 84 -3.64 5.94 16.65
CA ARG A 84 -2.85 4.86 17.26
C ARG A 84 -2.07 5.31 18.50
N GLY A 85 -1.59 6.55 18.54
CA GLY A 85 -0.86 7.13 19.67
C GLY A 85 -1.70 7.31 20.93
N VAL A 86 -3.03 7.38 20.80
CA VAL A 86 -3.95 7.59 21.93
C VAL A 86 -4.76 6.34 22.32
N ARG A 87 -4.42 5.17 21.75
CA ARG A 87 -5.14 3.90 21.98
C ARG A 87 -4.16 2.74 22.12
N PRO A 88 -4.51 1.65 22.83
CA PRO A 88 -3.76 0.41 22.79
C PRO A 88 -3.79 -0.17 21.37
N THR A 89 -2.61 -0.48 20.81
CA THR A 89 -2.46 -1.04 19.46
C THR A 89 -1.34 -2.08 19.46
N VAL A 90 -1.28 -2.90 18.40
CA VAL A 90 -0.14 -3.78 18.16
C VAL A 90 1.09 -2.98 17.74
N PRO A 91 2.32 -3.52 17.86
CA PRO A 91 3.52 -2.91 17.31
C PRO A 91 3.35 -2.54 15.83
N LEU A 92 3.93 -1.43 15.40
CA LEU A 92 3.85 -0.93 14.03
C LEU A 92 5.24 -0.73 13.44
N THR A 93 5.50 -1.32 12.29
CA THR A 93 6.69 -1.03 11.48
C THR A 93 6.30 -0.25 10.23
N VAL A 94 6.93 0.91 9.98
CA VAL A 94 6.77 1.65 8.72
C VAL A 94 7.98 1.37 7.85
N VAL A 95 7.75 0.71 6.72
CA VAL A 95 8.75 0.42 5.69
C VAL A 95 8.60 1.43 4.57
N GLY A 96 9.68 2.01 4.08
CA GLY A 96 9.64 2.96 2.97
C GLY A 96 11.00 3.25 2.36
N PRO A 97 11.08 4.08 1.33
CA PRO A 97 12.33 4.50 0.72
C PRO A 97 13.29 5.14 1.74
N PRO A 98 14.58 5.29 1.40
CA PRO A 98 15.56 5.96 2.27
C PRO A 98 15.04 7.28 2.82
N GLY A 99 15.25 7.50 4.12
CA GLY A 99 14.75 8.67 4.85
C GLY A 99 13.31 8.56 5.35
N VAL A 100 12.69 7.38 5.33
CA VAL A 100 11.28 7.17 5.75
C VAL A 100 11.01 7.74 7.15
N GLU A 101 11.86 7.48 8.14
CA GLU A 101 11.69 8.01 9.49
C GLU A 101 11.64 9.53 9.50
N SER A 102 12.65 10.18 8.91
CA SER A 102 12.75 11.64 8.90
C SER A 102 11.62 12.33 8.13
N LYS A 103 11.18 11.73 7.01
CA LYS A 103 10.07 12.24 6.19
C LYS A 103 8.74 12.14 6.93
N ILE A 104 8.47 11.01 7.53
CA ILE A 104 7.23 10.81 8.29
C ILE A 104 7.23 11.64 9.58
N ALA A 105 8.36 11.73 10.29
CA ALA A 105 8.47 12.62 11.45
C ALA A 105 8.20 14.08 11.09
N CYS A 106 8.74 14.56 9.96
CA CYS A 106 8.46 15.92 9.46
C CYS A 106 6.96 16.12 9.17
N LEU A 107 6.32 15.18 8.48
CA LEU A 107 4.90 15.22 8.17
C LEU A 107 4.04 15.26 9.44
N LEU A 108 4.35 14.44 10.42
CA LEU A 108 3.59 14.35 11.68
C LEU A 108 3.80 15.62 12.54
N LYS A 109 5.02 16.15 12.57
CA LYS A 109 5.31 17.42 13.23
C LYS A 109 4.58 18.59 12.58
N LEU A 110 4.49 18.64 11.25
CA LEU A 110 3.72 19.65 10.52
C LEU A 110 2.22 19.56 10.87
N ALA A 111 1.69 18.34 10.99
CA ALA A 111 0.26 18.10 11.24
C ALA A 111 -0.14 18.32 12.70
N TRP A 112 0.72 17.97 13.67
CA TRP A 112 0.38 17.89 15.10
C TRP A 112 1.26 18.75 16.02
N GLY A 113 2.25 19.46 15.45
CA GLY A 113 3.17 20.30 16.20
C GLY A 113 4.40 19.54 16.75
N ASP A 114 5.22 20.27 17.49
CA ASP A 114 6.48 19.77 18.05
C ASP A 114 6.27 18.68 19.15
N ASP A 115 5.11 18.65 19.76
CA ASP A 115 4.76 17.71 20.83
C ASP A 115 4.36 16.31 20.28
N TRP A 116 4.35 16.12 18.97
CA TRP A 116 4.03 14.82 18.37
C TRP A 116 4.77 13.64 18.98
N PRO A 117 6.11 13.72 19.28
CA PRO A 117 6.82 12.61 19.91
C PRO A 117 6.25 12.19 21.27
N GLU A 118 5.63 13.11 22.01
CA GLU A 118 4.97 12.78 23.29
C GLU A 118 3.70 11.97 23.09
N HIS A 119 2.90 12.28 22.07
CA HIS A 119 1.71 11.54 21.69
C HIS A 119 2.04 10.14 21.16
N ALA A 120 3.20 9.99 20.52
CA ALA A 120 3.67 8.71 19.98
C ALA A 120 4.32 7.79 21.02
N ARG A 121 4.63 8.25 22.25
CA ARG A 121 5.34 7.47 23.28
C ARG A 121 4.66 6.15 23.67
N SER A 122 3.35 6.06 23.52
CA SER A 122 2.60 4.83 23.79
C SER A 122 2.58 3.84 22.63
N MET A 123 3.08 4.25 21.45
CA MET A 123 3.16 3.38 20.28
C MET A 123 4.51 2.64 20.28
N ASP A 124 4.43 1.33 20.10
CA ASP A 124 5.59 0.53 19.69
C ASP A 124 5.78 0.73 18.17
N LEU A 125 6.49 1.82 17.81
CA LEU A 125 6.70 2.29 16.45
C LEU A 125 8.15 2.13 16.03
N SER A 126 8.39 1.49 14.90
CA SER A 126 9.69 1.36 14.27
C SER A 126 9.66 1.78 12.81
N TYR A 127 10.81 2.21 12.29
CA TYR A 127 10.99 2.55 10.89
C TYR A 127 12.06 1.66 10.26
N GLN A 128 11.84 1.28 9.01
CA GLN A 128 12.77 0.46 8.25
C GLN A 128 12.90 1.02 6.83
N GLU A 129 14.12 1.41 6.45
CA GLU A 129 14.38 1.72 5.04
C GLU A 129 14.29 0.46 4.20
N ALA A 130 13.53 0.54 3.11
CA ALA A 130 13.29 -0.55 2.18
C ALA A 130 14.58 -0.88 1.41
N GLY A 131 15.35 -1.81 1.96
CA GLY A 131 16.47 -2.44 1.27
C GLY A 131 15.97 -3.45 0.23
N ARG A 132 16.88 -4.28 -0.30
CA ARG A 132 16.53 -5.30 -1.31
C ARG A 132 15.51 -6.32 -0.78
N ALA A 133 15.54 -6.66 0.48
CA ALA A 133 14.61 -7.56 1.14
C ALA A 133 14.57 -7.28 2.64
N GLY A 134 13.48 -7.70 3.33
CA GLY A 134 13.33 -7.53 4.77
C GLY A 134 12.15 -8.33 5.33
N LEU A 135 11.85 -8.05 6.61
CA LEU A 135 10.74 -8.62 7.37
C LEU A 135 10.02 -7.49 8.10
N ALA A 136 8.72 -7.37 7.94
CA ALA A 136 7.88 -6.42 8.66
C ALA A 136 6.45 -6.98 8.83
N GLY A 137 5.80 -6.74 9.97
CA GLY A 137 4.49 -7.31 10.27
C GLY A 137 4.43 -8.83 10.10
N GLY A 138 5.52 -9.54 10.42
CA GLY A 138 5.62 -10.99 10.25
C GLY A 138 5.68 -11.47 8.79
N VAL A 139 5.83 -10.56 7.82
CA VAL A 139 5.84 -10.89 6.38
C VAL A 139 7.21 -10.60 5.78
N ARG A 140 7.78 -11.58 5.08
CA ARG A 140 8.97 -11.38 4.26
C ARG A 140 8.59 -10.57 3.03
N TYR A 141 9.39 -9.57 2.71
CA TYR A 141 9.23 -8.78 1.51
C TYR A 141 10.53 -8.66 0.72
N GLU A 142 10.40 -8.44 -0.58
CA GLU A 142 11.47 -8.04 -1.49
C GLU A 142 11.05 -6.72 -2.17
N THR A 143 12.03 -5.91 -2.59
CA THR A 143 11.75 -4.65 -3.28
C THR A 143 12.43 -4.58 -4.62
N VAL A 144 11.76 -3.90 -5.54
CA VAL A 144 12.30 -3.47 -6.83
C VAL A 144 12.24 -1.94 -6.86
N LYS A 145 13.33 -1.31 -7.28
CA LYS A 145 13.32 0.14 -7.53
C LYS A 145 12.57 0.39 -8.83
N LEU A 146 11.57 1.27 -8.78
CA LEU A 146 10.71 1.62 -9.90
C LEU A 146 11.01 3.03 -10.42
N ASP A 147 10.61 3.28 -11.66
CA ASP A 147 10.84 4.54 -12.35
C ASP A 147 9.62 5.45 -12.26
N HIS A 148 9.68 6.45 -11.39
CA HIS A 148 8.64 7.45 -11.24
C HIS A 148 9.23 8.84 -10.99
N ALA A 149 9.04 9.77 -11.91
CA ALA A 149 9.41 11.19 -11.78
C ALA A 149 10.83 11.47 -11.25
N GLY A 150 11.78 10.52 -11.42
CA GLY A 150 13.16 10.65 -10.92
C GLY A 150 13.33 10.54 -9.41
N ILE A 151 12.29 10.14 -8.67
CA ILE A 151 12.34 9.93 -7.22
C ILE A 151 12.65 8.47 -6.86
N ASP A 152 12.99 8.21 -5.59
CA ASP A 152 13.15 6.84 -5.09
C ASP A 152 11.76 6.24 -4.84
N CYS A 153 11.31 5.40 -5.77
CA CYS A 153 10.05 4.67 -5.70
C CYS A 153 10.33 3.16 -5.56
N ARG A 154 9.58 2.48 -4.67
CA ARG A 154 9.76 1.06 -4.34
C ARG A 154 8.49 0.27 -4.64
N GLY A 155 8.62 -0.72 -5.51
CA GLY A 155 7.65 -1.80 -5.59
C GLY A 155 7.96 -2.87 -4.55
N TYR A 156 6.95 -3.52 -4.02
CA TYR A 156 7.06 -4.57 -3.00
C TYR A 156 6.53 -5.89 -3.50
N ARG A 157 7.25 -6.98 -3.21
CA ARG A 157 6.78 -8.36 -3.32
C ARG A 157 6.61 -8.90 -1.92
N LEU A 158 5.37 -9.13 -1.48
CA LEU A 158 5.04 -9.63 -0.16
C LEU A 158 4.77 -11.13 -0.23
N HIS A 159 5.48 -11.91 0.58
CA HIS A 159 5.33 -13.36 0.67
C HIS A 159 4.33 -13.70 1.77
N LEU A 160 3.08 -13.93 1.39
CA LEU A 160 1.92 -14.16 2.26
C LEU A 160 1.56 -15.65 2.22
N ASP A 161 2.02 -16.40 3.22
CA ASP A 161 1.89 -17.86 3.28
C ASP A 161 2.38 -18.52 1.99
N LYS A 162 1.46 -18.97 1.13
CA LYS A 162 1.77 -19.63 -0.16
C LYS A 162 1.63 -18.72 -1.37
N LYS A 163 1.29 -17.44 -1.19
CA LYS A 163 1.04 -16.49 -2.26
C LYS A 163 2.04 -15.34 -2.25
N VAL A 164 2.32 -14.82 -3.43
CA VAL A 164 3.12 -13.62 -3.63
C VAL A 164 2.23 -12.50 -4.16
N LEU A 165 2.14 -11.42 -3.39
CA LEU A 165 1.50 -10.17 -3.80
C LEU A 165 2.57 -9.19 -4.27
N ALA A 166 2.49 -8.73 -5.52
CA ALA A 166 3.26 -7.62 -6.04
C ALA A 166 2.46 -6.31 -5.91
N TYR A 167 3.06 -5.27 -5.36
CA TYR A 167 2.48 -3.93 -5.25
C TYR A 167 3.44 -2.90 -5.83
N ALA A 168 3.04 -2.21 -6.89
CA ALA A 168 3.93 -1.31 -7.61
C ALA A 168 3.93 0.12 -7.02
N GLY A 169 2.78 0.67 -6.63
CA GLY A 169 2.63 2.12 -6.50
C GLY A 169 2.75 2.77 -7.88
N ASP A 170 3.27 3.99 -7.93
CA ASP A 170 3.42 4.77 -9.15
C ASP A 170 4.70 4.41 -9.90
N THR A 171 4.59 4.23 -11.20
CA THR A 171 5.73 3.88 -12.07
C THR A 171 5.39 3.98 -13.54
N THR A 172 6.38 4.19 -14.38
CA THR A 172 6.26 3.97 -15.82
C THR A 172 6.36 2.48 -16.15
N ALA A 173 5.84 2.08 -17.31
CA ALA A 173 5.87 0.69 -17.80
C ALA A 173 7.26 0.28 -18.30
N THR A 174 8.22 0.12 -17.39
CA THR A 174 9.63 -0.19 -17.66
C THR A 174 10.00 -1.61 -17.20
N PRO A 175 11.18 -2.16 -17.61
CA PRO A 175 11.60 -3.51 -17.22
C PRO A 175 11.56 -3.80 -15.72
N PRO A 176 11.86 -2.88 -14.78
CA PRO A 176 11.67 -3.10 -13.35
C PRO A 176 10.24 -3.47 -12.95
N LEU A 177 9.21 -2.92 -13.61
CA LEU A 177 7.83 -3.29 -13.35
C LEU A 177 7.53 -4.74 -13.79
N ASP A 178 8.07 -5.18 -14.94
CA ASP A 178 8.01 -6.58 -15.36
C ASP A 178 8.70 -7.53 -14.36
N GLU A 179 9.86 -7.11 -13.80
CA GLU A 179 10.56 -7.87 -12.75
C GLU A 179 9.71 -7.99 -11.49
N LEU A 180 9.09 -6.89 -11.06
CA LEU A 180 8.25 -6.85 -9.86
C LEU A 180 7.08 -7.84 -9.93
N VAL A 181 6.39 -7.91 -11.07
CA VAL A 181 5.16 -8.72 -11.22
C VAL A 181 5.42 -10.17 -11.62
N ARG A 182 6.64 -10.51 -12.04
CA ARG A 182 7.00 -11.84 -12.52
C ARG A 182 6.69 -12.91 -11.47
N ASP A 183 5.96 -13.95 -11.87
CA ASP A 183 5.60 -15.09 -11.02
C ASP A 183 4.87 -14.69 -9.71
N ALA A 184 4.24 -13.51 -9.67
CA ALA A 184 3.34 -13.14 -8.59
C ALA A 184 1.96 -13.80 -8.81
N ASP A 185 1.31 -14.22 -7.73
CA ASP A 185 -0.08 -14.71 -7.79
C ASP A 185 -1.04 -13.55 -8.08
N VAL A 186 -0.77 -12.38 -7.47
CA VAL A 186 -1.54 -11.16 -7.65
C VAL A 186 -0.59 -9.97 -7.82
N ALA A 187 -0.92 -9.07 -8.73
CA ALA A 187 -0.25 -7.79 -8.90
C ALA A 187 -1.25 -6.64 -8.76
N ILE A 188 -0.97 -5.70 -7.87
CA ILE A 188 -1.66 -4.42 -7.80
C ILE A 188 -0.72 -3.39 -8.44
N THR A 189 -1.13 -2.84 -9.57
CA THR A 189 -0.36 -1.84 -10.33
C THR A 189 -1.23 -0.66 -10.70
N GLU A 190 -0.63 0.46 -10.99
CA GLU A 190 -1.38 1.59 -11.52
C GLU A 190 -1.87 1.33 -12.96
N ALA A 191 -2.93 2.03 -13.32
CA ALA A 191 -3.43 2.21 -14.68
C ALA A 191 -4.08 3.59 -14.76
N THR A 192 -3.25 4.63 -14.78
CA THR A 192 -3.66 6.01 -14.46
C THR A 192 -4.70 6.57 -15.42
N GLY A 193 -4.57 6.34 -16.71
CA GLY A 193 -5.51 6.84 -17.72
C GLY A 193 -5.22 6.31 -19.13
N PRO A 194 -6.04 6.69 -20.11
CA PRO A 194 -5.80 6.33 -21.50
C PRO A 194 -4.66 7.13 -22.10
N GLY A 195 -3.96 6.54 -23.07
CA GLY A 195 -2.84 7.16 -23.78
C GLY A 195 -1.54 7.19 -22.97
N SER A 196 -0.50 7.77 -23.56
CA SER A 196 0.81 7.86 -22.89
C SER A 196 0.80 8.93 -21.81
N ILE A 197 1.33 8.61 -20.62
CA ILE A 197 1.47 9.53 -19.48
C ILE A 197 2.92 9.49 -19.01
N ASP A 198 3.62 10.62 -19.05
CA ASP A 198 5.09 10.71 -18.92
C ASP A 198 5.71 9.99 -17.72
N VAL A 199 5.04 9.96 -16.57
CA VAL A 199 5.60 9.43 -15.31
C VAL A 199 4.76 8.31 -14.71
N HIS A 200 3.75 7.83 -15.43
CA HIS A 200 2.79 6.82 -15.00
C HIS A 200 2.55 5.75 -16.08
N THR A 201 2.02 4.61 -15.67
CA THR A 201 1.58 3.55 -16.57
C THR A 201 0.16 3.85 -17.08
N SER A 202 -0.01 3.89 -18.40
CA SER A 202 -1.32 4.06 -19.06
C SER A 202 -2.18 2.80 -18.98
N TRP A 203 -3.46 2.90 -19.36
CA TRP A 203 -4.35 1.73 -19.44
C TRP A 203 -3.84 0.68 -20.43
N GLU A 204 -3.37 1.12 -21.59
CA GLU A 204 -2.87 0.26 -22.66
C GLU A 204 -1.61 -0.49 -22.22
N GLU A 205 -0.69 0.20 -21.54
CA GLU A 205 0.54 -0.37 -21.01
C GLU A 205 0.25 -1.36 -19.87
N ALA A 206 -0.68 -1.04 -18.97
CA ALA A 206 -1.11 -1.92 -17.89
C ALA A 206 -1.76 -3.21 -18.44
N GLN A 207 -2.62 -3.10 -19.47
CA GLN A 207 -3.21 -4.25 -20.14
C GLN A 207 -2.14 -5.09 -20.88
N ALA A 208 -1.19 -4.44 -21.54
CA ALA A 208 -0.08 -5.13 -22.20
C ALA A 208 0.82 -5.86 -21.19
N LEU A 209 1.07 -5.28 -20.00
CA LEU A 209 1.78 -5.93 -18.91
C LEU A 209 1.01 -7.19 -18.44
N ALA A 210 -0.28 -7.07 -18.19
CA ALA A 210 -1.10 -8.20 -17.78
C ALA A 210 -1.11 -9.34 -18.82
N ALA A 211 -1.14 -9.01 -20.10
CA ALA A 211 -1.09 -9.99 -21.18
C ALA A 211 0.24 -10.77 -21.25
N ARG A 212 1.36 -10.15 -20.80
CA ARG A 212 2.67 -10.82 -20.71
C ARG A 212 2.78 -11.78 -19.52
N HIS A 213 1.94 -11.62 -18.50
CA HIS A 213 1.96 -12.41 -17.26
C HIS A 213 0.61 -13.13 -17.02
N PRO A 214 0.19 -14.08 -17.89
CA PRO A 214 -1.16 -14.68 -17.84
C PRO A 214 -1.41 -15.52 -16.58
N GLY A 215 -0.37 -15.89 -15.83
CA GLY A 215 -0.48 -16.59 -14.53
C GLY A 215 -0.72 -15.66 -13.34
N THR A 216 -0.60 -14.34 -13.51
CA THR A 216 -0.77 -13.34 -12.46
C THR A 216 -2.14 -12.68 -12.57
N ARG A 217 -2.88 -12.60 -11.46
CA ARG A 217 -4.13 -11.82 -11.41
C ARG A 217 -3.82 -10.35 -11.22
N PHE A 218 -4.09 -9.52 -12.22
CA PHE A 218 -3.91 -8.06 -12.14
C PHE A 218 -5.14 -7.37 -11.56
N LEU A 219 -4.88 -6.41 -10.66
CA LEU A 219 -5.84 -5.48 -10.07
C LEU A 219 -5.28 -4.07 -10.25
N PHE A 220 -6.00 -3.22 -10.98
CA PHE A 220 -5.53 -1.88 -11.31
C PHE A 220 -6.11 -0.83 -10.37
N ASN A 221 -5.24 0.04 -9.88
CA ASN A 221 -5.57 1.21 -9.07
C ASN A 221 -4.93 2.48 -9.63
N HIS A 222 -4.85 3.54 -8.82
CA HIS A 222 -4.26 4.83 -9.16
C HIS A 222 -4.85 5.47 -10.43
N LEU A 223 -6.19 5.34 -10.60
CA LEU A 223 -6.88 5.89 -11.77
C LEU A 223 -7.14 7.39 -11.61
N PHE A 224 -6.88 8.15 -12.68
CA PHE A 224 -7.22 9.57 -12.73
C PHE A 224 -8.72 9.77 -12.90
N ALA A 225 -9.32 9.13 -13.92
CA ALA A 225 -10.75 9.15 -14.19
C ALA A 225 -11.15 7.89 -15.00
N GLY A 226 -12.43 7.55 -14.99
CA GLY A 226 -12.96 6.43 -15.75
C GLY A 226 -12.55 5.05 -15.21
N THR A 227 -12.47 4.06 -16.11
CA THR A 227 -12.16 2.68 -15.75
C THR A 227 -11.57 1.90 -16.91
N THR A 228 -10.77 0.87 -16.62
CA THR A 228 -10.23 -0.11 -17.57
C THR A 228 -10.51 -1.53 -17.04
N PRO A 229 -10.50 -2.59 -17.88
CA PRO A 229 -10.63 -3.96 -17.39
C PRO A 229 -9.60 -4.28 -16.30
N GLY A 230 -10.05 -4.85 -15.17
CA GLY A 230 -9.21 -5.11 -14.00
C GLY A 230 -9.10 -3.96 -13.00
N ALA A 231 -9.64 -2.77 -13.31
CA ALA A 231 -9.68 -1.66 -12.38
C ALA A 231 -10.58 -1.97 -11.17
N VAL A 232 -10.10 -1.60 -9.98
CA VAL A 232 -10.83 -1.79 -8.72
C VAL A 232 -11.50 -0.48 -8.31
N ALA A 233 -12.66 -0.56 -7.68
CA ALA A 233 -13.34 0.59 -7.10
C ALA A 233 -12.91 0.82 -5.65
N ASP A 234 -13.07 2.06 -5.17
CA ASP A 234 -12.90 2.40 -3.76
C ASP A 234 -13.83 1.58 -2.87
N LEU A 235 -13.42 1.36 -1.62
CA LEU A 235 -14.18 0.65 -0.59
C LEU A 235 -14.60 -0.77 -1.03
N THR A 236 -13.76 -1.42 -1.83
CA THR A 236 -13.98 -2.78 -2.33
C THR A 236 -13.09 -3.77 -1.58
N THR A 237 -13.64 -4.92 -1.21
CA THR A 237 -12.87 -6.06 -0.66
C THR A 237 -12.87 -7.20 -1.67
N ILE A 238 -11.71 -7.80 -1.91
CA ILE A 238 -11.49 -8.91 -2.84
C ILE A 238 -10.78 -10.04 -2.06
N ASP A 239 -11.34 -11.21 -2.09
CA ASP A 239 -10.68 -12.43 -1.59
C ASP A 239 -10.02 -13.15 -2.79
N ILE A 240 -8.76 -13.57 -2.62
CA ILE A 240 -7.90 -14.17 -3.64
C ILE A 240 -7.57 -15.62 -3.26
#